data_300ca908d71d16b804c9a31659badd24
#
_entry.id   300ca908d71d16b804c9a31659badd24
#
_cell.length_a   1.000
_cell.length_b   1.000
_cell.length_c   1.000
_cell.angle_alpha   90.00
_cell.angle_beta   90.00
_cell.angle_gamma   90.00
#
_symmetry.space_group_name_H-M   'P 1'
#
loop_
_entity.id
_entity.type
_entity.pdbx_description
1 polymer ?
#
loop_
_entity_poly.entity_id
_entity_poly.type
_entity_poly.pdbx_seq_one_letter_code
_entity_poly.pdbx_strand_id
1 'polypeptide(L)'
;MISRLKKIGRDFSLLLSAHTTQDKAIARNWIWHEDISTFWIKKYIDLKFPEHKKVCFFSCFDPRIRLAQFYPGVKIFYSGENLQSDAVRPGLPAAWRDARVAEVDLSIGFEFRKEPNYYRFPFWISHRDFIQPDATLEDIRAFITKLNDPKRSYITLVLRRSAHASYR
;
A
#
# COMPACT_ATOMS: atom_id res chain seq x y z
N MET A 1 1.74 29.55 15.67
CA MET A 1 2.77 28.88 16.51
C MET A 1 2.23 27.63 17.20
N ILE A 2 1.11 27.70 17.94
CA ILE A 2 0.49 26.59 18.70
C ILE A 2 0.17 25.35 17.84
N SER A 3 -0.31 25.53 16.61
CA SER A 3 -0.63 24.41 15.70
C SER A 3 0.61 23.59 15.28
N ARG A 4 1.74 24.25 15.09
CA ARG A 4 3.02 23.57 14.78
C ARG A 4 3.53 22.74 15.94
N LEU A 5 3.46 23.27 17.17
CA LEU A 5 3.87 22.55 18.39
C LEU A 5 3.00 21.31 18.62
N LYS A 6 1.67 21.43 18.45
CA LYS A 6 0.75 20.29 18.54
C LYS A 6 1.07 19.20 17.50
N LYS A 7 1.44 19.60 16.27
CA LYS A 7 1.84 18.65 15.23
C LYS A 7 3.12 17.91 15.59
N ILE A 8 4.15 18.62 16.06
CA ILE A 8 5.43 18.03 16.48
C ILE A 8 5.21 17.05 17.63
N GLY A 9 4.44 17.44 18.66
CA GLY A 9 4.12 16.57 19.80
C GLY A 9 3.42 15.28 19.35
N ARG A 10 2.46 15.39 18.44
CA ARG A 10 1.77 14.23 17.90
C ARG A 10 2.71 13.32 17.07
N ASP A 11 3.54 13.88 16.21
CA ASP A 11 4.48 13.12 15.41
C ASP A 11 5.49 12.37 16.29
N PHE A 12 5.98 13.03 17.35
CA PHE A 12 6.86 12.41 18.35
C PHE A 12 6.17 11.29 19.13
N SER A 13 4.95 11.50 19.61
CA SER A 13 4.16 10.47 20.30
C SER A 13 3.94 9.23 19.43
N LEU A 14 3.68 9.42 18.13
CA LEU A 14 3.49 8.31 17.20
C LEU A 14 4.80 7.55 16.96
N LEU A 15 5.93 8.23 16.85
CA LEU A 15 7.24 7.59 16.74
C LEU A 15 7.55 6.78 18.01
N LEU A 16 7.36 7.37 19.19
CA LEU A 16 7.57 6.68 20.45
C LEU A 16 6.70 5.42 20.56
N SER A 17 5.41 5.53 20.25
CA SER A 17 4.49 4.39 20.19
C SER A 17 4.98 3.30 19.23
N ALA A 18 5.51 3.68 18.07
CA ALA A 18 6.03 2.72 17.10
C ALA A 18 7.25 1.95 17.63
N HIS A 19 8.08 2.59 18.44
CA HIS A 19 9.26 1.94 19.06
C HIS A 19 8.87 1.04 20.23
N THR A 20 7.84 1.38 20.99
CA THR A 20 7.46 0.70 22.23
C THR A 20 6.43 -0.40 22.04
N THR A 21 5.60 -0.36 20.98
CA THR A 21 4.60 -1.40 20.74
C THR A 21 5.25 -2.76 20.46
N GLN A 22 4.57 -3.81 20.91
CA GLN A 22 4.94 -5.20 20.62
C GLN A 22 4.40 -5.67 19.26
N ASP A 23 3.55 -4.88 18.61
CA ASP A 23 2.99 -5.24 17.32
C ASP A 23 4.09 -5.38 16.26
N LYS A 24 4.09 -6.49 15.55
CA LYS A 24 5.01 -6.75 14.43
C LYS A 24 4.67 -5.91 13.19
N ALA A 25 3.44 -5.39 13.08
CA ALA A 25 3.03 -4.52 11.99
C ALA A 25 2.42 -3.22 12.49
N ILE A 26 2.85 -2.12 11.93
CA ILE A 26 2.36 -0.78 12.23
C ILE A 26 1.92 -0.13 10.93
N ALA A 27 0.69 0.38 10.91
CA ALA A 27 0.18 1.15 9.79
C ALA A 27 -0.38 2.49 10.29
N ARG A 28 -0.15 3.55 9.53
CA ARG A 28 -0.58 4.90 9.89
C ARG A 28 -1.30 5.55 8.71
N ASN A 29 -2.47 6.20 8.99
CA ASN A 29 -3.37 6.74 7.98
C ASN A 29 -3.65 5.75 6.85
N TRP A 30 -3.89 4.50 7.26
CA TRP A 30 -4.10 3.40 6.36
C TRP A 30 -5.57 3.36 5.94
N ILE A 31 -5.83 3.75 4.72
CA ILE A 31 -7.20 3.83 4.21
C ILE A 31 -7.59 2.64 3.33
N TRP A 32 -6.62 1.76 3.02
CA TRP A 32 -6.83 0.65 2.10
C TRP A 32 -7.63 -0.50 2.73
N HIS A 33 -7.52 -0.65 4.04
CA HIS A 33 -8.24 -1.64 4.84
C HIS A 33 -8.48 -1.06 6.24
N GLU A 34 -9.55 -1.46 6.90
CA GLU A 34 -9.85 -1.04 8.27
C GLU A 34 -8.80 -1.58 9.24
N ASP A 35 -8.36 -2.83 9.02
CA ASP A 35 -7.33 -3.49 9.79
C ASP A 35 -6.15 -3.91 8.91
N ILE A 36 -4.94 -3.53 9.30
CA ILE A 36 -3.71 -3.91 8.60
C ILE A 36 -3.50 -5.42 8.54
N SER A 37 -4.02 -6.18 9.50
CA SER A 37 -3.91 -7.64 9.52
C SER A 37 -4.63 -8.30 8.35
N THR A 38 -5.64 -7.65 7.79
CA THR A 38 -6.38 -8.12 6.62
C THR A 38 -5.69 -7.78 5.29
N PHE A 39 -4.69 -6.92 5.33
CA PHE A 39 -4.01 -6.47 4.11
C PHE A 39 -3.18 -7.58 3.47
N TRP A 40 -3.38 -7.80 2.18
CA TRP A 40 -2.78 -8.91 1.43
C TRP A 40 -1.25 -9.01 1.61
N ILE A 41 -0.53 -7.88 1.49
CA ILE A 41 0.93 -7.87 1.61
C ILE A 41 1.35 -8.23 3.04
N LYS A 42 0.61 -7.80 4.06
CA LYS A 42 0.86 -8.18 5.45
C LYS A 42 0.67 -9.67 5.66
N LYS A 43 -0.42 -10.24 5.15
CA LYS A 43 -0.66 -11.70 5.20
C LYS A 43 0.47 -12.47 4.49
N TYR A 44 0.91 -12.00 3.32
CA TYR A 44 2.02 -12.60 2.60
C TYR A 44 3.32 -12.58 3.40
N ILE A 45 3.64 -11.46 4.05
CA ILE A 45 4.84 -11.33 4.89
C ILE A 45 4.77 -12.32 6.06
N ASP A 46 3.65 -12.39 6.77
CA ASP A 46 3.48 -13.30 7.90
C ASP A 46 3.63 -14.76 7.48
N LEU A 47 3.08 -15.11 6.33
CA LEU A 47 3.11 -16.48 5.81
C LEU A 47 4.53 -16.90 5.37
N LYS A 48 5.22 -16.03 4.63
CA LYS A 48 6.51 -16.37 4.02
C LYS A 48 7.71 -16.08 4.92
N PHE A 49 7.54 -15.18 5.88
CA PHE A 49 8.59 -14.73 6.78
C PHE A 49 8.10 -14.65 8.23
N PRO A 50 7.70 -15.77 8.86
CA PRO A 50 7.07 -15.77 10.19
C PRO A 50 7.94 -15.11 11.27
N GLU A 51 9.27 -15.17 11.11
CA GLU A 51 10.24 -14.54 12.00
C GLU A 51 10.65 -13.11 11.58
N HIS A 52 9.82 -12.47 10.74
CA HIS A 52 10.15 -11.12 10.27
C HIS A 52 10.26 -10.11 11.41
N LYS A 53 11.12 -9.13 11.21
CA LYS A 53 11.23 -7.96 12.08
C LYS A 53 9.97 -7.11 11.97
N LYS A 54 9.87 -6.12 12.86
CA LYS A 54 8.80 -5.13 12.80
C LYS A 54 8.70 -4.50 11.40
N VAL A 55 7.49 -4.36 10.89
CA VAL A 55 7.21 -3.76 9.58
C VAL A 55 6.34 -2.53 9.77
N CYS A 56 6.74 -1.41 9.20
CA CYS A 56 5.99 -0.17 9.23
C CYS A 56 5.44 0.14 7.83
N PHE A 57 4.12 0.18 7.71
CA PHE A 57 3.42 0.50 6.47
C PHE A 57 3.08 1.98 6.39
N PHE A 58 3.36 2.58 5.25
CA PHE A 58 3.04 3.96 4.90
C PHE A 58 2.20 3.98 3.64
N SER A 59 1.31 4.95 3.53
CA SER A 59 0.51 5.16 2.32
C SER A 59 0.76 6.53 1.71
N CYS A 60 0.35 6.71 0.46
CA CYS A 60 0.42 8.01 -0.22
C CYS A 60 -0.40 9.11 0.47
N PHE A 61 -1.29 8.73 1.40
CA PHE A 61 -2.11 9.66 2.18
C PHE A 61 -1.50 10.04 3.53
N ASP A 62 -0.35 9.45 3.88
CA ASP A 62 0.32 9.78 5.15
C ASP A 62 1.36 10.89 4.97
N PRO A 63 1.08 12.11 5.44
CA PRO A 63 2.04 13.22 5.37
C PRO A 63 3.30 12.99 6.20
N ARG A 64 3.32 11.97 7.06
CA ARG A 64 4.44 11.62 7.93
C ARG A 64 5.43 10.66 7.29
N ILE A 65 5.20 10.25 6.05
CA ILE A 65 6.14 9.41 5.30
C ILE A 65 7.57 9.97 5.30
N ARG A 66 7.72 11.29 5.31
CA ARG A 66 9.00 11.98 5.48
C ARG A 66 9.76 11.63 6.76
N LEU A 67 9.05 11.07 7.76
CA LEU A 67 9.62 10.59 9.01
C LEU A 67 9.90 9.09 8.98
N ALA A 68 9.69 8.41 7.85
CA ALA A 68 9.82 6.96 7.74
C ALA A 68 11.18 6.46 8.23
N GLN A 69 12.27 7.19 7.94
CA GLN A 69 13.62 6.86 8.38
C GLN A 69 13.75 6.69 9.91
N PHE A 70 12.89 7.33 10.71
CA PHE A 70 12.92 7.25 12.17
C PHE A 70 12.03 6.13 12.73
N TYR A 71 11.26 5.44 11.90
CA TYR A 71 10.45 4.32 12.34
C TYR A 71 11.29 3.04 12.43
N PRO A 72 10.97 2.15 13.41
CA PRO A 72 11.71 0.91 13.59
C PRO A 72 11.40 -0.11 12.50
N GLY A 73 12.34 -1.02 12.27
CA GLY A 73 12.15 -2.16 11.39
C GLY A 73 12.11 -1.81 9.90
N VAL A 74 11.44 -2.64 9.13
CA VAL A 74 11.31 -2.51 7.67
C VAL A 74 10.21 -1.52 7.32
N LYS A 75 10.50 -0.55 6.48
CA LYS A 75 9.58 0.47 6.01
C LYS A 75 9.04 0.08 4.64
N ILE A 76 7.74 -0.09 4.54
CA ILE A 76 7.05 -0.40 3.28
C ILE A 76 6.10 0.74 2.94
N PHE A 77 6.28 1.33 1.77
CA PHE A 77 5.32 2.26 1.19
C PHE A 77 4.39 1.50 0.24
N TYR A 78 3.10 1.79 0.32
CA TYR A 78 2.12 1.23 -0.60
C TYR A 78 1.20 2.31 -1.15
N SER A 79 0.99 2.27 -2.46
CA SER A 79 -0.05 3.04 -3.14
C SER A 79 -0.78 2.17 -4.15
N GLY A 80 -2.07 1.97 -3.94
CA GLY A 80 -2.95 1.38 -4.95
C GLY A 80 -3.35 2.37 -6.05
N GLU A 81 -3.03 3.66 -5.87
CA GLU A 81 -3.37 4.75 -6.80
C GLU A 81 -2.29 4.91 -7.87
N ASN A 82 -2.71 5.33 -9.06
CA ASN A 82 -1.80 5.83 -10.08
C ASN A 82 -1.35 7.25 -9.70
N LEU A 83 -0.21 7.35 -9.03
CA LEU A 83 0.30 8.61 -8.49
C LEU A 83 0.67 9.63 -9.57
N GLN A 84 0.91 9.19 -10.80
CA GLN A 84 1.30 10.04 -11.93
C GLN A 84 0.13 10.53 -12.76
N SER A 85 -1.07 10.00 -12.55
CA SER A 85 -2.23 10.38 -13.34
C SER A 85 -2.86 11.67 -12.85
N ASP A 86 -2.71 12.73 -13.63
CA ASP A 86 -3.44 13.99 -13.41
C ASP A 86 -4.97 13.83 -13.56
N ALA A 87 -5.39 12.84 -14.35
CA ALA A 87 -6.80 12.55 -14.56
C ALA A 87 -7.50 11.98 -13.32
N VAL A 88 -6.75 11.31 -12.44
CA VAL A 88 -7.31 10.64 -11.26
C VAL A 88 -7.57 11.62 -10.13
N ARG A 89 -6.67 12.58 -9.91
CA ARG A 89 -6.84 13.61 -8.86
C ARG A 89 -6.16 14.92 -9.25
N PRO A 90 -6.81 15.78 -10.04
CA PRO A 90 -6.29 17.11 -10.32
C PRO A 90 -6.11 17.87 -8.99
N GLY A 91 -4.93 18.47 -8.81
CA GLY A 91 -4.62 19.26 -7.62
C GLY A 91 -4.03 18.53 -6.42
N LEU A 92 -3.70 17.21 -6.52
CA LEU A 92 -2.92 16.57 -5.47
C LEU A 92 -1.55 17.23 -5.33
N PRO A 93 -1.10 17.51 -4.10
CA PRO A 93 0.24 18.01 -3.85
C PRO A 93 1.28 17.09 -4.49
N ALA A 94 2.32 17.67 -5.12
CA ALA A 94 3.41 16.90 -5.74
C ALA A 94 4.02 15.87 -4.78
N ALA A 95 4.08 16.18 -3.48
CA ALA A 95 4.54 15.27 -2.45
C ALA A 95 3.72 13.98 -2.32
N TRP A 96 2.48 13.94 -2.80
CA TRP A 96 1.63 12.74 -2.77
C TRP A 96 1.77 11.90 -4.05
N ARG A 97 2.45 12.44 -5.06
CA ARG A 97 2.73 11.76 -6.33
C ARG A 97 4.03 10.97 -6.31
N ASP A 98 4.76 11.05 -5.22
CA ASP A 98 6.04 10.37 -5.07
C ASP A 98 5.86 8.95 -4.52
N ALA A 99 6.49 7.97 -5.16
CA ALA A 99 6.50 6.57 -4.73
C ALA A 99 7.45 6.29 -3.55
N ARG A 100 8.10 7.33 -3.02
CA ARG A 100 8.92 7.29 -1.79
C ARG A 100 10.05 6.27 -1.76
N VAL A 101 10.58 5.90 -2.92
CA VAL A 101 11.64 4.89 -3.01
C VAL A 101 12.91 5.26 -2.23
N ALA A 102 13.20 6.54 -2.05
CA ALA A 102 14.37 7.02 -1.31
C ALA A 102 14.19 6.96 0.23
N GLU A 103 12.94 6.94 0.72
CA GLU A 103 12.65 7.03 2.16
C GLU A 103 12.29 5.68 2.79
N VAL A 104 12.06 4.65 1.98
CA VAL A 104 11.59 3.34 2.46
C VAL A 104 12.46 2.20 1.95
N ASP A 105 12.39 1.06 2.63
CA ASP A 105 13.12 -0.14 2.23
C ASP A 105 12.45 -0.83 1.03
N LEU A 106 11.13 -0.74 0.93
CA LEU A 106 10.33 -1.30 -0.15
C LEU A 106 9.20 -0.35 -0.52
N SER A 107 9.13 0.02 -1.79
CA SER A 107 8.01 0.78 -2.34
C SER A 107 7.18 -0.11 -3.26
N ILE A 108 5.86 -0.10 -3.07
CA ILE A 108 4.92 -0.90 -3.82
C ILE A 108 3.83 0.01 -4.39
N GLY A 109 3.64 -0.04 -5.70
CA GLY A 109 2.69 0.83 -6.36
C GLY A 109 2.17 0.30 -7.68
N PHE A 110 1.43 1.14 -8.36
CA PHE A 110 0.75 0.80 -9.61
C PHE A 110 1.61 1.02 -10.86
N GLU A 111 2.59 1.92 -10.79
CA GLU A 111 3.34 2.42 -11.94
C GLU A 111 4.42 1.45 -12.40
N PHE A 112 4.90 1.66 -13.64
CA PHE A 112 6.11 1.01 -14.13
C PHE A 112 7.33 1.84 -13.74
N ARG A 113 8.18 1.31 -12.86
CA ARG A 113 9.41 1.94 -12.39
C ARG A 113 10.57 0.95 -12.42
N LYS A 114 11.82 1.47 -12.40
CA LYS A 114 13.04 0.67 -12.52
C LYS A 114 13.90 0.63 -11.26
N GLU A 115 13.49 1.35 -10.22
CA GLU A 115 14.25 1.39 -8.96
C GLU A 115 14.27 -0.01 -8.32
N PRO A 116 15.41 -0.45 -7.75
CA PRO A 116 15.61 -1.81 -7.27
C PRO A 116 14.72 -2.18 -6.08
N ASN A 117 14.29 -1.19 -5.31
CA ASN A 117 13.39 -1.36 -4.17
C ASN A 117 11.93 -0.99 -4.50
N TYR A 118 11.58 -0.91 -5.79
CA TYR A 118 10.21 -0.66 -6.23
C TYR A 118 9.62 -1.90 -6.88
N TYR A 119 8.40 -2.27 -6.44
CA TYR A 119 7.64 -3.36 -7.04
C TYR A 119 6.27 -2.89 -7.51
N ARG A 120 5.96 -3.21 -8.75
CA ARG A 120 4.62 -2.99 -9.26
C ARG A 120 3.67 -4.07 -8.77
N PHE A 121 2.63 -3.63 -8.04
CA PHE A 121 1.60 -4.50 -7.52
C PHE A 121 0.23 -3.91 -7.84
N PRO A 122 -0.49 -4.47 -8.80
CA PRO A 122 -1.81 -3.96 -9.18
C PRO A 122 -2.80 -4.05 -8.01
N PHE A 123 -3.49 -2.96 -7.74
CA PHE A 123 -4.45 -2.84 -6.63
C PHE A 123 -5.53 -3.94 -6.65
N TRP A 124 -5.99 -4.34 -7.83
CA TRP A 124 -7.02 -5.37 -7.97
C TRP A 124 -6.61 -6.74 -7.41
N ILE A 125 -5.32 -7.03 -7.31
CA ILE A 125 -4.83 -8.27 -6.70
C ILE A 125 -5.15 -8.31 -5.21
N SER A 126 -5.00 -7.19 -4.52
CA SER A 126 -5.22 -7.09 -3.07
C SER A 126 -6.67 -6.82 -2.67
N HIS A 127 -7.50 -6.33 -3.61
CA HIS A 127 -8.78 -5.70 -3.25
C HIS A 127 -9.96 -6.68 -3.13
N ARG A 128 -9.90 -7.89 -3.66
CA ARG A 128 -11.05 -8.79 -3.67
C ARG A 128 -10.69 -10.26 -3.45
N ASP A 129 -9.59 -10.52 -2.80
CA ASP A 129 -9.12 -11.90 -2.55
C ASP A 129 -9.10 -12.78 -3.81
N PHE A 130 -8.87 -12.16 -4.98
CA PHE A 130 -8.81 -12.89 -6.24
C PHE A 130 -7.65 -13.89 -6.27
N ILE A 131 -6.53 -13.50 -5.66
CA ILE A 131 -5.36 -14.35 -5.50
C ILE A 131 -5.00 -14.30 -4.01
N GLN A 132 -4.97 -15.45 -3.37
CA GLN A 132 -4.58 -15.54 -1.97
C GLN A 132 -3.05 -15.39 -1.81
N PRO A 133 -2.56 -14.94 -0.63
CA PRO A 133 -1.12 -14.80 -0.38
C PRO A 133 -0.31 -16.09 -0.48
N ASP A 134 -0.96 -17.24 -0.32
CA ASP A 134 -0.39 -18.59 -0.43
C ASP A 134 -0.53 -19.21 -1.81
N ALA A 135 -1.19 -18.51 -2.75
CA ALA A 135 -1.43 -19.02 -4.10
C ALA A 135 -0.13 -19.46 -4.78
N THR A 136 -0.19 -20.60 -5.41
CA THR A 136 0.90 -21.14 -6.22
C THR A 136 0.95 -20.43 -7.59
N LEU A 137 2.05 -20.64 -8.32
CA LEU A 137 2.15 -20.14 -9.69
C LEU A 137 1.09 -20.76 -10.60
N GLU A 138 0.68 -21.98 -10.33
CA GLU A 138 -0.38 -22.69 -11.06
C GLU A 138 -1.75 -22.06 -10.80
N ASP A 139 -2.07 -21.73 -9.54
CA ASP A 139 -3.29 -21.01 -9.19
C ASP A 139 -3.37 -19.67 -9.90
N ILE A 140 -2.26 -18.93 -9.93
CA ILE A 140 -2.17 -17.63 -10.61
C ILE A 140 -2.39 -17.80 -12.13
N ARG A 141 -1.79 -18.80 -12.75
CA ARG A 141 -1.98 -19.10 -14.20
C ARG A 141 -3.43 -19.49 -14.48
N ALA A 142 -4.01 -20.35 -13.69
CA ALA A 142 -5.41 -20.76 -13.81
C ALA A 142 -6.35 -19.55 -13.68
N PHE A 143 -6.07 -18.66 -12.73
CA PHE A 143 -6.82 -17.42 -12.56
C PHE A 143 -6.71 -16.50 -13.79
N ILE A 144 -5.50 -16.28 -14.31
CA ILE A 144 -5.29 -15.46 -15.52
C ILE A 144 -6.02 -16.07 -16.73
N THR A 145 -5.95 -17.38 -16.91
CA THR A 145 -6.67 -18.06 -17.98
C THR A 145 -8.17 -17.86 -17.88
N LYS A 146 -8.71 -17.96 -16.66
CA LYS A 146 -10.10 -17.70 -16.39
C LYS A 146 -10.53 -16.25 -16.63
N LEU A 147 -9.62 -15.29 -16.42
CA LEU A 147 -9.85 -13.87 -16.73
C LEU A 147 -9.92 -13.60 -18.23
N ASN A 148 -9.12 -14.32 -18.99
CA ASN A 148 -9.01 -14.16 -20.45
C ASN A 148 -10.08 -14.95 -21.24
N ASP A 149 -11.03 -15.62 -20.57
CA ASP A 149 -12.15 -16.29 -21.23
C ASP A 149 -13.04 -15.26 -21.94
N PRO A 150 -13.11 -15.27 -23.27
CA PRO A 150 -13.90 -14.31 -24.06
C PRO A 150 -15.41 -14.33 -23.76
N LYS A 151 -15.90 -15.42 -23.16
CA LYS A 151 -17.30 -15.53 -22.70
C LYS A 151 -17.60 -14.71 -21.44
N ARG A 152 -16.57 -14.17 -20.77
CA ARG A 152 -16.70 -13.37 -19.55
C ARG A 152 -16.61 -11.87 -19.85
N SER A 153 -17.70 -11.29 -20.32
CA SER A 153 -17.86 -9.82 -20.44
C SER A 153 -17.84 -9.06 -19.08
N TYR A 154 -17.76 -9.79 -17.96
CA TYR A 154 -17.87 -9.26 -16.61
C TYR A 154 -16.73 -8.34 -16.17
N ILE A 155 -15.52 -8.54 -16.65
CA ILE A 155 -14.33 -7.85 -16.10
C ILE A 155 -14.26 -6.41 -16.59
N THR A 156 -14.62 -6.15 -17.82
CA THR A 156 -14.62 -4.78 -18.37
C THR A 156 -15.64 -3.89 -17.67
N LEU A 157 -16.76 -4.45 -17.23
CA LEU A 157 -17.81 -3.72 -16.54
C LEU A 157 -17.45 -3.41 -15.07
N VAL A 158 -16.79 -4.32 -14.38
CA VAL A 158 -16.35 -4.16 -12.99
C VAL A 158 -15.22 -3.13 -12.89
N LEU A 159 -14.26 -3.13 -13.79
CA LEU A 159 -13.18 -2.13 -13.81
C LEU A 159 -13.70 -0.72 -14.15
N ARG A 160 -14.68 -0.58 -15.06
CA ARG A 160 -15.30 0.71 -15.35
C ARG A 160 -16.17 1.24 -14.19
N ARG A 161 -16.91 0.38 -13.50
CA ARG A 161 -17.72 0.80 -12.33
C ARG A 161 -16.86 1.16 -11.12
N SER A 162 -15.77 0.46 -10.86
CA SER A 162 -14.85 0.79 -9.78
C SER A 162 -14.18 2.16 -9.99
N ALA A 163 -13.85 2.52 -11.23
CA ALA A 163 -13.34 3.85 -11.55
C ALA A 163 -14.36 4.98 -11.28
N HIS A 164 -15.65 4.71 -11.36
CA HIS A 164 -16.71 5.70 -11.11
C HIS A 164 -17.28 5.69 -9.69
N ALA A 165 -17.21 4.58 -8.96
CA ALA A 165 -17.76 4.47 -7.60
C ALA A 165 -16.86 5.05 -6.52
N SER A 166 -15.57 5.29 -6.80
CA SER A 166 -14.63 5.89 -5.85
C SER A 166 -14.73 7.43 -5.77
N TYR A 167 -15.67 8.07 -6.48
CA TYR A 167 -15.75 9.53 -6.64
C TYR A 167 -17.09 10.15 -6.21
N ARG A 168 -17.75 9.59 -5.20
CA ARG A 168 -18.87 10.28 -4.53
C ARG A 168 -18.68 10.33 -3.02
#